data_08ae8019fde62e72ad9ea41300ca3e4a
#
_entry.id   08ae8019fde62e72ad9ea41300ca3e4a
#
_cell.length_a   1.000
_cell.length_b   1.000
_cell.length_c   1.000
_cell.angle_alpha   90.00
_cell.angle_beta   90.00
_cell.angle_gamma   90.00
#
_symmetry.space_group_name_H-M   'P 1'
#
loop_
_entity.id
_entity.type
_entity.pdbx_description
1 polymer ?
#
loop_
_entity_poly.entity_id
_entity_poly.type
_entity_poly.pdbx_seq_one_letter_code
_entity_poly.pdbx_strand_id
1 'polypeptide(L)'
;MILSSCSKTETLAVDPVFSDPNWIRIEIADGKEAHAVYGSIDDTLLVSTLYAIHQTTDNAKTWNLTKKDHQAIFGFLAKADTVFALYAHLPESQSNPALASYSGYFTLDNGSTWKNADQFKVSKQRSQAYGLVRPNSQVTLRIKENLAPINGSPNASIVLKSDVEIVKNGTSDLLDLPFNNQITNLYLDKKGRLYVSATCSIHDKISGKYLDYEKSQPAIVYISKRPILDMIN
;
A
#
# COMPACT_ATOMS: atom_id res chain seq x y z
N MET A 1 -0.46 -33.79 -28.42
CA MET A 1 -1.05 -33.64 -27.09
C MET A 1 -0.73 -32.20 -26.65
N ILE A 2 -1.74 -31.29 -26.77
CA ILE A 2 -1.56 -29.85 -26.46
C ILE A 2 -2.01 -29.66 -25.02
N LEU A 3 -1.07 -29.37 -24.13
CA LEU A 3 -1.38 -29.00 -22.75
C LEU A 3 -1.85 -27.55 -22.74
N SER A 4 -3.16 -27.37 -22.67
CA SER A 4 -3.77 -26.08 -22.39
C SER A 4 -3.47 -25.70 -20.94
N SER A 5 -2.58 -24.73 -20.73
CA SER A 5 -2.38 -24.08 -19.44
C SER A 5 -3.58 -23.19 -19.18
N CYS A 6 -4.49 -23.64 -18.34
CA CYS A 6 -5.58 -22.83 -17.83
C CYS A 6 -4.99 -21.83 -16.82
N SER A 7 -4.74 -20.59 -17.24
CA SER A 7 -4.55 -19.49 -16.32
C SER A 7 -5.87 -19.22 -15.62
N LYS A 8 -5.95 -19.50 -14.31
CA LYS A 8 -7.10 -19.11 -13.50
C LYS A 8 -7.19 -17.60 -13.47
N THR A 9 -8.10 -17.03 -14.22
CA THR A 9 -8.51 -15.64 -14.09
C THR A 9 -9.43 -15.58 -12.87
N GLU A 10 -8.87 -15.15 -11.73
CA GLU A 10 -9.68 -14.94 -10.53
C GLU A 10 -10.44 -13.63 -10.69
N THR A 11 -11.76 -13.74 -10.85
CA THR A 11 -12.66 -12.59 -10.86
C THR A 11 -12.81 -12.10 -9.40
N LEU A 12 -12.29 -10.91 -9.11
CA LEU A 12 -12.47 -10.32 -7.79
C LEU A 12 -13.90 -9.82 -7.62
N ALA A 13 -14.51 -10.27 -6.55
CA ALA A 13 -15.71 -9.61 -6.03
C ALA A 13 -15.28 -8.27 -5.44
N VAL A 14 -15.68 -7.16 -6.06
CA VAL A 14 -15.75 -5.86 -5.36
C VAL A 14 -16.67 -6.10 -4.17
N ASP A 15 -16.26 -5.75 -2.95
CA ASP A 15 -17.10 -5.90 -1.78
C ASP A 15 -18.42 -5.14 -2.02
N PRO A 16 -19.55 -5.84 -2.23
CA PRO A 16 -20.83 -5.20 -2.54
C PRO A 16 -21.36 -4.35 -1.37
N VAL A 17 -20.74 -4.45 -0.20
CA VAL A 17 -21.11 -3.74 1.03
C VAL A 17 -20.34 -2.43 1.20
N PHE A 18 -19.14 -2.27 0.61
CA PHE A 18 -18.40 -1.01 0.73
C PHE A 18 -18.93 0.03 -0.26
N SER A 19 -19.66 1.01 0.27
CA SER A 19 -20.15 2.16 -0.48
C SER A 19 -19.79 3.43 0.26
N ASP A 20 -18.87 4.21 -0.30
CA ASP A 20 -18.45 5.50 0.24
C ASP A 20 -18.44 6.56 -0.88
N PRO A 21 -18.92 7.81 -0.63
CA PRO A 21 -18.97 8.85 -1.66
C PRO A 21 -17.56 9.29 -2.10
N ASN A 22 -16.55 9.18 -1.25
CA ASN A 22 -15.21 9.71 -1.47
C ASN A 22 -14.15 8.65 -1.75
N TRP A 23 -14.42 7.37 -1.46
CA TRP A 23 -13.45 6.29 -1.55
C TRP A 23 -13.92 5.13 -2.41
N ILE A 24 -12.95 4.46 -3.03
CA ILE A 24 -13.09 3.16 -3.69
C ILE A 24 -12.33 2.17 -2.83
N ARG A 25 -12.86 0.97 -2.64
CA ARG A 25 -12.15 -0.16 -2.06
C ARG A 25 -11.88 -1.18 -3.17
N ILE A 26 -10.65 -1.62 -3.29
CA ILE A 26 -10.25 -2.73 -4.15
C ILE A 26 -9.58 -3.82 -3.32
N GLU A 27 -9.72 -5.05 -3.77
CA GLU A 27 -9.25 -6.23 -3.08
C GLU A 27 -8.41 -7.11 -4.00
N ILE A 28 -7.43 -7.78 -3.41
CA ILE A 28 -6.63 -8.80 -4.07
C ILE A 28 -6.80 -10.07 -3.25
N ALA A 29 -7.51 -11.05 -3.81
CA ALA A 29 -7.76 -12.33 -3.16
C ALA A 29 -6.44 -12.97 -2.73
N ASP A 30 -6.45 -13.66 -1.59
CA ASP A 30 -5.29 -14.35 -0.99
C ASP A 30 -4.07 -13.46 -0.68
N GLY A 31 -4.18 -12.15 -0.85
CA GLY A 31 -3.07 -11.22 -0.65
C GLY A 31 -2.75 -10.95 0.82
N LYS A 32 -3.70 -11.03 1.72
CA LYS A 32 -3.66 -10.73 3.17
C LYS A 32 -3.31 -9.28 3.49
N GLU A 33 -2.20 -8.78 2.97
CA GLU A 33 -1.68 -7.44 3.24
C GLU A 33 -1.25 -6.80 1.93
N ALA A 34 -1.72 -5.60 1.64
CA ALA A 34 -1.16 -4.75 0.61
C ALA A 34 -0.03 -3.90 1.20
N HIS A 35 1.06 -3.71 0.46
CA HIS A 35 2.18 -2.88 0.90
C HIS A 35 2.44 -1.73 -0.06
N ALA A 36 3.04 -1.99 -1.21
CA ALA A 36 3.37 -0.95 -2.17
C ALA A 36 2.30 -0.83 -3.26
N VAL A 37 2.08 0.39 -3.69
CA VAL A 37 1.23 0.72 -4.84
C VAL A 37 2.02 1.57 -5.81
N TYR A 38 1.81 1.38 -7.12
CA TYR A 38 2.36 2.22 -8.18
C TYR A 38 1.43 2.25 -9.39
N GLY A 39 1.36 3.41 -10.05
CA GLY A 39 0.54 3.58 -11.25
C GLY A 39 -0.81 4.22 -10.96
N SER A 40 -1.84 3.81 -11.66
CA SER A 40 -3.18 4.39 -11.56
C SER A 40 -4.24 3.36 -11.80
N ILE A 41 -5.32 3.41 -11.05
CA ILE A 41 -6.49 2.54 -11.23
C ILE A 41 -7.13 2.72 -12.63
N ASP A 42 -6.96 3.88 -13.25
CA ASP A 42 -7.54 4.17 -14.58
C ASP A 42 -6.68 3.65 -15.74
N ASP A 43 -5.50 3.13 -15.47
CA ASP A 43 -4.55 2.64 -16.49
C ASP A 43 -3.92 1.34 -15.97
N THR A 44 -2.63 1.35 -15.69
CA THR A 44 -1.94 0.23 -15.07
C THR A 44 -1.70 0.51 -13.61
N LEU A 45 -2.17 -0.39 -12.75
CA LEU A 45 -1.94 -0.35 -11.31
C LEU A 45 -1.17 -1.60 -10.87
N LEU A 46 -0.07 -1.38 -10.16
CA LEU A 46 0.68 -2.41 -9.46
C LEU A 46 0.39 -2.34 -7.98
N VAL A 47 0.16 -3.48 -7.36
CA VAL A 47 0.05 -3.63 -5.91
C VAL A 47 0.91 -4.79 -5.47
N SER A 48 1.77 -4.56 -4.49
CA SER A 48 2.46 -5.66 -3.82
C SER A 48 1.63 -6.15 -2.64
N THR A 49 1.62 -7.45 -2.48
CA THR A 49 1.12 -8.15 -1.30
C THR A 49 2.30 -8.75 -0.53
N LEU A 50 2.04 -9.53 0.52
CA LEU A 50 3.09 -10.07 1.39
C LEU A 50 4.20 -10.81 0.60
N TYR A 51 3.82 -11.57 -0.46
CA TYR A 51 4.78 -12.38 -1.23
C TYR A 51 4.56 -12.28 -2.75
N ALA A 52 3.92 -11.23 -3.23
CA ALA A 52 3.60 -11.15 -4.65
C ALA A 52 3.46 -9.72 -5.15
N ILE A 53 3.61 -9.54 -6.47
CA ILE A 53 3.23 -8.33 -7.18
C ILE A 53 2.08 -8.68 -8.12
N HIS A 54 1.01 -7.92 -8.01
CA HIS A 54 -0.18 -8.03 -8.81
C HIS A 54 -0.31 -6.79 -9.70
N GLN A 55 -0.82 -7.00 -10.92
CA GLN A 55 -1.07 -5.95 -11.90
C GLN A 55 -2.53 -6.01 -12.33
N THR A 56 -3.15 -4.86 -12.47
CA THR A 56 -4.44 -4.70 -13.15
C THR A 56 -4.37 -3.61 -14.20
N THR A 57 -5.14 -3.75 -15.29
CA THR A 57 -5.28 -2.77 -16.38
C THR A 57 -6.74 -2.51 -16.73
N ASP A 58 -7.67 -2.96 -15.89
CA ASP A 58 -9.11 -2.92 -16.12
C ASP A 58 -9.92 -2.38 -14.93
N ASN A 59 -9.35 -1.40 -14.21
CA ASN A 59 -9.94 -0.80 -13.02
C ASN A 59 -10.14 -1.82 -11.87
N ALA A 60 -9.19 -2.70 -11.66
CA ALA A 60 -9.18 -3.75 -10.63
C ALA A 60 -10.30 -4.80 -10.76
N LYS A 61 -10.88 -4.97 -11.95
CA LYS A 61 -11.84 -6.05 -12.22
C LYS A 61 -11.14 -7.41 -12.28
N THR A 62 -9.93 -7.44 -12.83
CA THR A 62 -9.09 -8.63 -12.83
C THR A 62 -7.66 -8.29 -12.41
N TRP A 63 -6.96 -9.29 -11.86
CA TRP A 63 -5.59 -9.16 -11.40
C TRP A 63 -4.71 -10.24 -12.01
N ASN A 64 -3.57 -9.83 -12.54
CA ASN A 64 -2.52 -10.72 -13.00
C ASN A 64 -1.44 -10.80 -11.93
N LEU A 65 -1.12 -12.01 -11.49
CA LEU A 65 0.04 -12.26 -10.66
C LEU A 65 1.30 -12.20 -11.54
N THR A 66 2.06 -11.11 -11.45
CA THR A 66 3.23 -10.88 -12.33
C THR A 66 4.54 -11.29 -11.69
N LYS A 67 4.61 -11.40 -10.36
CA LYS A 67 5.80 -11.85 -9.63
C LYS A 67 5.40 -12.52 -8.32
N LYS A 68 5.93 -13.72 -8.07
CA LYS A 68 6.00 -14.33 -6.74
C LYS A 68 7.37 -14.12 -6.15
N ASP A 69 7.44 -13.89 -4.85
CA ASP A 69 8.67 -13.75 -4.11
C ASP A 69 8.59 -14.40 -2.73
N HIS A 70 9.72 -14.43 -2.04
CA HIS A 70 9.82 -14.87 -0.64
C HIS A 70 9.91 -13.68 0.33
N GLN A 71 9.93 -12.47 -0.20
CA GLN A 71 10.05 -11.23 0.56
C GLN A 71 8.99 -10.23 0.12
N ALA A 72 8.46 -9.48 1.06
CA ALA A 72 7.52 -8.40 0.78
C ALA A 72 8.22 -7.28 -0.01
N ILE A 73 7.47 -6.66 -0.92
CA ILE A 73 7.89 -5.45 -1.63
C ILE A 73 7.23 -4.26 -0.93
N PHE A 74 8.05 -3.40 -0.35
CA PHE A 74 7.60 -2.25 0.44
C PHE A 74 7.46 -0.96 -0.38
N GLY A 75 8.05 -0.90 -1.57
CA GLY A 75 7.98 0.29 -2.42
C GLY A 75 8.17 -0.01 -3.89
N PHE A 76 7.64 0.88 -4.74
CA PHE A 76 7.92 0.92 -6.17
C PHE A 76 8.50 2.28 -6.53
N LEU A 77 9.78 2.31 -6.90
CA LEU A 77 10.48 3.53 -7.29
C LEU A 77 10.57 3.62 -8.82
N ALA A 78 9.88 4.60 -9.40
CA ALA A 78 10.02 4.90 -10.83
C ALA A 78 11.20 5.82 -11.08
N LYS A 79 12.01 5.48 -12.10
CA LYS A 79 13.10 6.31 -12.59
C LYS A 79 13.19 6.17 -14.11
N ALA A 80 12.89 7.22 -14.84
CA ALA A 80 12.66 7.18 -16.29
C ALA A 80 11.63 6.09 -16.62
N ASP A 81 11.93 5.21 -17.57
CA ASP A 81 11.04 4.12 -18.03
C ASP A 81 11.14 2.84 -17.19
N THR A 82 11.85 2.92 -16.06
CA THR A 82 12.10 1.75 -15.19
C THR A 82 11.37 1.90 -13.87
N VAL A 83 10.67 0.84 -13.46
CA VAL A 83 10.10 0.73 -12.11
C VAL A 83 10.86 -0.32 -11.32
N PHE A 84 11.42 0.07 -10.19
CA PHE A 84 12.16 -0.80 -9.27
C PHE A 84 11.25 -1.24 -8.12
N ALA A 85 11.27 -2.53 -7.80
CA ALA A 85 10.64 -3.09 -6.61
C ALA A 85 11.62 -3.09 -5.44
N LEU A 86 11.25 -2.43 -4.33
CA LEU A 86 12.07 -2.24 -3.15
C LEU A 86 11.63 -3.21 -2.05
N TYR A 87 12.53 -4.09 -1.60
CA TYR A 87 12.20 -5.20 -0.70
C TYR A 87 12.65 -5.02 0.75
N ALA A 88 13.35 -3.95 1.08
CA ALA A 88 13.75 -3.68 2.46
C ALA A 88 12.93 -2.52 3.05
N HIS A 89 12.45 -2.72 4.27
CA HIS A 89 11.82 -1.69 5.09
C HIS A 89 12.83 -1.22 6.15
N LEU A 90 13.17 0.07 6.09
CA LEU A 90 13.98 0.74 7.09
C LEU A 90 13.04 1.55 7.98
N PRO A 91 12.97 1.26 9.28
CA PRO A 91 12.06 1.96 10.19
C PRO A 91 12.43 3.44 10.33
N GLU A 92 11.48 4.24 10.77
CA GLU A 92 11.70 5.63 11.13
C GLU A 92 12.76 5.76 12.22
N SER A 93 13.58 6.80 12.12
CA SER A 93 14.57 7.19 13.11
C SER A 93 14.42 8.67 13.43
N GLN A 94 15.11 9.17 14.45
CA GLN A 94 15.07 10.59 14.83
C GLN A 94 15.40 11.55 13.68
N SER A 95 16.16 11.11 12.70
CA SER A 95 16.63 11.97 11.59
C SER A 95 16.06 11.60 10.22
N ASN A 96 15.41 10.45 10.08
CA ASN A 96 14.92 9.98 8.78
C ASN A 96 13.53 9.35 8.87
N PRO A 97 12.63 9.63 7.91
CA PRO A 97 11.36 8.91 7.82
C PRO A 97 11.60 7.43 7.53
N ALA A 98 10.60 6.59 7.74
CA ALA A 98 10.63 5.21 7.29
C ALA A 98 10.82 5.16 5.76
N LEU A 99 11.64 4.21 5.30
CA LEU A 99 11.99 4.07 3.89
C LEU A 99 11.78 2.65 3.39
N ALA A 100 11.25 2.52 2.18
CA ALA A 100 11.44 1.34 1.37
C ALA A 100 12.76 1.50 0.62
N SER A 101 13.59 0.45 0.59
CA SER A 101 14.92 0.50 -0.03
C SER A 101 15.34 -0.85 -0.62
N TYR A 102 16.51 -0.89 -1.23
CA TYR A 102 17.10 -2.07 -1.87
C TYR A 102 16.24 -2.65 -3.00
N SER A 103 16.56 -2.28 -4.24
CA SER A 103 15.87 -2.83 -5.41
C SER A 103 16.31 -4.28 -5.68
N GLY A 104 15.40 -5.23 -5.49
CA GLY A 104 15.61 -6.63 -5.87
C GLY A 104 15.28 -6.90 -7.34
N TYR A 105 14.27 -6.22 -7.85
CA TYR A 105 13.75 -6.39 -9.20
C TYR A 105 13.46 -5.06 -9.87
N PHE A 106 13.35 -5.10 -11.20
CA PHE A 106 12.87 -3.99 -12.00
C PHE A 106 12.03 -4.48 -13.17
N THR A 107 11.20 -3.59 -13.68
CA THR A 107 10.38 -3.78 -14.87
C THR A 107 10.57 -2.62 -15.85
N LEU A 108 10.43 -2.89 -17.15
CA LEU A 108 10.42 -1.92 -18.24
C LEU A 108 9.10 -1.91 -19.00
N ASP A 109 8.13 -2.73 -18.57
CA ASP A 109 6.86 -2.97 -19.23
C ASP A 109 5.68 -2.82 -18.24
N ASN A 110 5.78 -1.80 -17.38
CA ASN A 110 4.76 -1.46 -16.37
C ASN A 110 4.37 -2.62 -15.45
N GLY A 111 5.33 -3.52 -15.16
CA GLY A 111 5.13 -4.62 -14.21
C GLY A 111 4.62 -5.92 -14.82
N SER A 112 4.51 -6.01 -16.15
CA SER A 112 4.10 -7.26 -16.82
C SER A 112 5.18 -8.34 -16.67
N THR A 113 6.46 -7.95 -16.74
CA THR A 113 7.60 -8.84 -16.48
C THR A 113 8.62 -8.20 -15.56
N TRP A 114 9.33 -9.03 -14.80
CA TRP A 114 10.30 -8.58 -13.80
C TRP A 114 11.67 -9.23 -14.04
N LYS A 115 12.72 -8.40 -13.99
CA LYS A 115 14.11 -8.79 -14.10
C LYS A 115 14.82 -8.56 -12.78
N ASN A 116 15.83 -9.36 -12.49
CA ASN A 116 16.68 -9.18 -11.32
C ASN A 116 17.48 -7.87 -11.44
N ALA A 117 17.53 -7.09 -10.37
CA ALA A 117 18.22 -5.80 -10.30
C ALA A 117 19.68 -5.92 -9.86
N ASP A 118 20.24 -7.11 -9.63
CA ASP A 118 21.63 -7.36 -9.20
C ASP A 118 22.66 -6.77 -10.17
N GLN A 119 22.29 -6.65 -11.44
CA GLN A 119 23.14 -5.99 -12.44
C GLN A 119 23.35 -4.49 -12.18
N PHE A 120 22.54 -3.87 -11.32
CA PHE A 120 22.67 -2.46 -10.95
C PHE A 120 23.48 -2.35 -9.65
N LYS A 121 24.77 -2.09 -9.74
CA LYS A 121 25.70 -1.98 -8.59
C LYS A 121 25.28 -1.00 -7.50
N VAL A 122 24.33 -0.12 -7.77
CA VAL A 122 23.82 0.93 -6.87
C VAL A 122 22.45 0.61 -6.27
N SER A 123 22.08 -0.66 -6.19
CA SER A 123 20.77 -1.08 -5.65
C SER A 123 20.49 -0.53 -4.24
N LYS A 124 21.54 -0.42 -3.41
CA LYS A 124 21.46 0.11 -2.04
C LYS A 124 21.08 1.59 -1.94
N GLN A 125 21.30 2.36 -3.01
CA GLN A 125 21.01 3.81 -3.03
C GLN A 125 19.58 4.13 -3.47
N ARG A 126 18.79 3.11 -3.85
CA ARG A 126 17.40 3.31 -4.23
C ARG A 126 16.51 3.21 -3.01
N SER A 127 15.87 4.31 -2.70
CA SER A 127 14.92 4.38 -1.60
C SER A 127 13.81 5.38 -1.90
N GLN A 128 12.67 5.18 -1.25
CA GLN A 128 11.57 6.14 -1.22
C GLN A 128 10.93 6.14 0.17
N ALA A 129 10.25 7.22 0.50
CA ALA A 129 9.48 7.29 1.74
C ALA A 129 8.44 6.16 1.79
N TYR A 130 8.27 5.57 2.98
CA TYR A 130 7.29 4.55 3.29
C TYR A 130 6.30 5.09 4.31
N GLY A 131 5.02 4.90 4.06
CA GLY A 131 3.98 5.42 4.94
C GLY A 131 3.84 6.95 4.96
N LEU A 132 4.45 7.64 3.99
CA LEU A 132 4.44 9.09 3.91
C LEU A 132 4.36 9.55 2.46
N VAL A 133 3.46 10.50 2.18
CA VAL A 133 3.33 11.16 0.87
C VAL A 133 3.19 12.67 1.02
N ARG A 134 3.57 13.42 -0.02
CA ARG A 134 3.46 14.89 -0.08
C ARG A 134 2.66 15.30 -1.32
N PRO A 135 1.36 15.64 -1.16
CA PRO A 135 0.55 16.13 -2.27
C PRO A 135 1.06 17.46 -2.86
N ASN A 136 1.66 18.28 -2.01
CA ASN A 136 2.38 19.52 -2.39
C ASN A 136 3.47 19.84 -1.36
N SER A 137 4.13 21.00 -1.49
CA SER A 137 5.22 21.41 -0.59
C SER A 137 4.76 21.78 0.83
N GLN A 138 3.47 22.02 1.05
CA GLN A 138 2.92 22.50 2.33
C GLN A 138 2.20 21.41 3.11
N VAL A 139 1.81 20.32 2.45
CA VAL A 139 1.02 19.25 3.03
C VAL A 139 1.78 17.92 2.99
N THR A 140 1.88 17.30 4.14
CA THR A 140 2.38 15.93 4.28
C THR A 140 1.28 15.07 4.87
N LEU A 141 1.05 13.90 4.28
CA LEU A 141 0.23 12.84 4.85
C LEU A 141 1.16 11.72 5.31
N ARG A 142 1.00 11.25 6.52
CA ARG A 142 1.79 10.14 7.06
C ARG A 142 0.94 9.20 7.89
N ILE A 143 1.34 7.94 7.93
CA ILE A 143 0.73 6.95 8.82
C ILE A 143 1.08 7.34 10.25
N LYS A 144 0.06 7.33 11.11
CA LYS A 144 0.20 7.43 12.54
C LYS A 144 -0.17 6.08 13.16
N GLU A 145 0.83 5.38 13.66
CA GLU A 145 0.60 4.18 14.45
C GLU A 145 0.13 4.57 15.85
N ASN A 146 -0.92 3.92 16.32
CA ASN A 146 -1.42 4.09 17.66
C ASN A 146 -1.12 2.83 18.47
N LEU A 147 -0.53 3.01 19.64
CA LEU A 147 -0.13 1.93 20.54
C LEU A 147 -0.78 2.14 21.91
N ALA A 148 -1.20 1.04 22.54
CA ALA A 148 -1.66 1.07 23.92
C ALA A 148 -0.85 0.08 24.76
N PRO A 149 -0.44 0.44 25.99
CA PRO A 149 0.32 -0.46 26.87
C PRO A 149 -0.53 -1.68 27.25
N ILE A 150 0.10 -2.84 27.32
CA ILE A 150 -0.54 -4.07 27.79
C ILE A 150 -0.43 -4.12 29.30
N ASN A 151 -1.58 -4.13 30.00
CA ASN A 151 -1.66 -4.31 31.46
C ASN A 151 -0.70 -3.41 32.26
N GLY A 152 -0.47 -2.17 31.78
CA GLY A 152 0.43 -1.23 32.43
C GLY A 152 1.93 -1.52 32.24
N SER A 153 2.29 -2.49 31.42
CA SER A 153 3.69 -2.79 31.12
C SER A 153 4.31 -1.67 30.26
N PRO A 154 5.43 -1.06 30.67
CA PRO A 154 6.09 -0.02 29.88
C PRO A 154 6.78 -0.58 28.62
N ASN A 155 6.99 -1.90 28.54
CA ASN A 155 7.78 -2.55 27.51
C ASN A 155 6.94 -3.39 26.53
N ALA A 156 5.62 -3.44 26.68
CA ALA A 156 4.75 -4.19 25.80
C ALA A 156 3.52 -3.35 25.42
N SER A 157 3.22 -3.31 24.13
CA SER A 157 2.08 -2.57 23.58
C SER A 157 1.29 -3.42 22.62
N ILE A 158 -0.01 -3.17 22.56
CA ILE A 158 -0.88 -3.65 21.48
C ILE A 158 -0.96 -2.57 20.40
N VAL A 159 -0.96 -2.99 19.18
CA VAL A 159 -1.23 -2.11 18.04
C VAL A 159 -2.72 -1.80 18.01
N LEU A 160 -3.07 -0.54 17.96
CA LEU A 160 -4.43 -0.04 17.73
C LEU A 160 -4.61 0.28 16.25
N LYS A 161 -5.82 0.74 15.90
CA LYS A 161 -6.11 1.26 14.55
C LYS A 161 -5.07 2.30 14.13
N SER A 162 -4.55 2.18 12.93
CA SER A 162 -3.73 3.23 12.33
C SER A 162 -4.59 4.39 11.83
N ASP A 163 -4.07 5.60 11.89
CA ASP A 163 -4.66 6.79 11.30
C ASP A 163 -3.74 7.36 10.21
N VAL A 164 -4.28 8.26 9.39
CA VAL A 164 -3.48 9.10 8.51
C VAL A 164 -3.48 10.52 9.07
N GLU A 165 -2.30 10.99 9.45
CA GLU A 165 -2.09 12.33 9.94
C GLU A 165 -1.82 13.29 8.78
N ILE A 166 -2.52 14.43 8.79
CA ILE A 166 -2.34 15.55 7.87
C ILE A 166 -1.48 16.60 8.59
N VAL A 167 -0.29 16.85 8.08
CA VAL A 167 0.57 17.92 8.59
C VAL A 167 0.57 19.06 7.59
N LYS A 168 0.08 20.25 8.02
CA LYS A 168 -0.04 21.46 7.18
C LYS A 168 0.40 22.67 8.00
N ASN A 169 1.40 23.41 7.50
CA ASN A 169 1.89 24.65 8.15
C ASN A 169 2.22 24.49 9.65
N GLY A 170 2.76 23.35 10.05
CA GLY A 170 3.10 23.08 11.45
C GLY A 170 1.94 22.65 12.35
N THR A 171 0.73 22.58 11.82
CA THR A 171 -0.44 21.99 12.48
C THR A 171 -0.64 20.54 12.05
N SER A 172 -1.29 19.75 12.88
CA SER A 172 -1.58 18.35 12.65
C SER A 172 -3.05 18.06 12.89
N ASP A 173 -3.66 17.32 11.96
CA ASP A 173 -5.04 16.85 12.05
C ASP A 173 -5.11 15.40 11.54
N LEU A 174 -6.25 14.72 11.67
CA LEU A 174 -6.46 13.37 11.19
C LEU A 174 -7.36 13.38 9.95
N LEU A 175 -6.97 12.59 8.95
CA LEU A 175 -7.82 12.32 7.80
C LEU A 175 -8.98 11.43 8.24
N ASP A 176 -10.22 11.84 7.96
CA ASP A 176 -11.40 11.01 8.19
C ASP A 176 -11.43 9.87 7.16
N LEU A 177 -11.27 8.64 7.67
CA LEU A 177 -11.24 7.43 6.87
C LEU A 177 -12.50 6.58 7.12
N PRO A 178 -13.18 6.09 6.06
CA PRO A 178 -14.39 5.29 6.18
C PRO A 178 -14.12 3.82 6.55
N PHE A 179 -12.89 3.50 6.94
CA PHE A 179 -12.44 2.13 7.24
C PHE A 179 -11.56 2.10 8.49
N ASN A 180 -11.39 0.91 9.06
CA ASN A 180 -10.68 0.70 10.33
C ASN A 180 -9.63 -0.40 10.22
N ASN A 181 -9.06 -0.60 9.05
CA ASN A 181 -7.98 -1.52 8.82
C ASN A 181 -6.66 -0.93 9.32
N GLN A 182 -5.70 -1.80 9.66
CA GLN A 182 -4.33 -1.36 9.86
C GLN A 182 -3.74 -0.93 8.51
N ILE A 183 -3.22 0.29 8.47
CA ILE A 183 -2.62 0.89 7.27
C ILE A 183 -1.16 0.47 7.19
N THR A 184 -0.72 0.06 6.02
CA THR A 184 0.65 -0.36 5.76
C THR A 184 1.45 0.67 4.98
N ASN A 185 0.84 1.33 3.98
CA ASN A 185 1.56 2.32 3.17
C ASN A 185 0.62 3.35 2.53
N LEU A 186 1.20 4.42 2.04
CA LEU A 186 0.53 5.50 1.31
C LEU A 186 1.20 5.71 -0.05
N TYR A 187 0.39 6.01 -1.06
CA TYR A 187 0.86 6.34 -2.40
C TYR A 187 -0.02 7.44 -3.03
N LEU A 188 0.56 8.31 -3.85
CA LEU A 188 -0.17 9.30 -4.65
C LEU A 188 0.04 9.01 -6.13
N ASP A 189 -1.06 8.94 -6.89
CA ASP A 189 -0.97 8.86 -8.33
C ASP A 189 -0.76 10.26 -8.98
N LYS A 190 -0.57 10.27 -10.29
CA LYS A 190 -0.36 11.52 -11.05
C LYS A 190 -1.57 12.47 -11.05
N LYS A 191 -2.76 11.97 -10.68
CA LYS A 191 -3.99 12.78 -10.50
C LYS A 191 -4.13 13.30 -9.06
N GLY A 192 -3.17 13.05 -8.18
CA GLY A 192 -3.20 13.44 -6.77
C GLY A 192 -4.15 12.62 -5.91
N ARG A 193 -4.63 11.47 -6.39
CA ARG A 193 -5.46 10.57 -5.59
C ARG A 193 -4.60 9.81 -4.60
N LEU A 194 -5.08 9.70 -3.38
CA LEU A 194 -4.45 8.94 -2.32
C LEU A 194 -4.85 7.46 -2.41
N TYR A 195 -3.86 6.59 -2.41
CA TYR A 195 -3.99 5.15 -2.25
C TYR A 195 -3.49 4.78 -0.86
N VAL A 196 -4.32 4.08 -0.11
CA VAL A 196 -4.03 3.63 1.25
C VAL A 196 -3.99 2.11 1.22
N SER A 197 -2.80 1.55 1.31
CA SER A 197 -2.60 0.11 1.46
C SER A 197 -2.93 -0.31 2.88
N ALA A 198 -3.61 -1.44 3.04
CA ALA A 198 -4.05 -1.93 4.32
C ALA A 198 -3.91 -3.45 4.45
N THR A 199 -3.89 -3.91 5.69
CA THR A 199 -4.04 -5.32 6.03
C THR A 199 -5.52 -5.68 6.07
N CYS A 200 -5.80 -6.99 6.14
CA CYS A 200 -7.16 -7.48 6.43
C CYS A 200 -7.57 -7.31 7.91
N SER A 201 -6.65 -6.91 8.77
CA SER A 201 -6.92 -6.72 10.20
C SER A 201 -7.91 -5.59 10.43
N ILE A 202 -9.01 -5.88 11.10
CA ILE A 202 -10.09 -4.93 11.41
C ILE A 202 -10.00 -4.51 12.87
N HIS A 203 -10.16 -3.23 13.12
CA HIS A 203 -10.15 -2.64 14.46
C HIS A 203 -11.49 -1.99 14.78
N ASP A 204 -11.85 -1.98 16.05
CA ASP A 204 -13.01 -1.25 16.52
C ASP A 204 -12.86 0.26 16.30
N LYS A 205 -13.89 0.89 15.75
CA LYS A 205 -13.83 2.29 15.34
C LYS A 205 -13.66 3.25 16.53
N ILE A 206 -14.20 2.89 17.69
CA ILE A 206 -14.25 3.75 18.89
C ILE A 206 -13.01 3.51 19.76
N SER A 207 -12.77 2.25 20.13
CA SER A 207 -11.66 1.88 21.02
C SER A 207 -10.33 1.73 20.29
N GLY A 208 -10.32 1.61 18.95
CA GLY A 208 -9.15 1.33 18.15
C GLY A 208 -8.58 -0.09 18.35
N LYS A 209 -9.20 -0.91 19.17
CA LYS A 209 -8.70 -2.26 19.48
C LYS A 209 -8.96 -3.22 18.33
N TYR A 210 -8.04 -4.17 18.18
CA TYR A 210 -8.19 -5.27 17.24
C TYR A 210 -9.47 -6.09 17.52
N LEU A 211 -10.26 -6.34 16.48
CA LEU A 211 -11.50 -7.11 16.54
C LEU A 211 -11.33 -8.52 16.01
N ASP A 212 -10.82 -8.63 14.79
CA ASP A 212 -10.76 -9.93 14.12
C ASP A 212 -9.66 -9.98 13.04
N TYR A 213 -9.19 -11.20 12.81
CA TYR A 213 -8.28 -11.54 11.73
C TYR A 213 -8.75 -12.85 11.09
N GLU A 214 -9.48 -12.76 10.01
CA GLU A 214 -9.86 -13.93 9.24
C GLU A 214 -8.71 -14.40 8.34
N LYS A 215 -8.39 -15.70 8.42
CA LYS A 215 -7.25 -16.30 7.72
C LYS A 215 -7.29 -16.19 6.19
N SER A 216 -8.42 -15.88 5.61
CA SER A 216 -8.67 -15.85 4.16
C SER A 216 -9.05 -14.48 3.62
N GLN A 217 -8.82 -13.40 4.35
CA GLN A 217 -9.18 -12.07 3.87
C GLN A 217 -8.19 -11.56 2.82
N PRO A 218 -8.69 -10.75 1.84
CA PRO A 218 -7.88 -10.19 0.77
C PRO A 218 -6.93 -9.09 1.28
N ALA A 219 -5.90 -8.80 0.51
CA ALA A 219 -5.18 -7.53 0.63
C ALA A 219 -6.08 -6.40 0.12
N ILE A 220 -6.06 -5.26 0.82
CA ILE A 220 -7.00 -4.17 0.57
C ILE A 220 -6.23 -2.90 0.20
N VAL A 221 -6.72 -2.17 -0.81
CA VAL A 221 -6.29 -0.80 -1.09
C VAL A 221 -7.51 0.09 -1.19
N TYR A 222 -7.50 1.18 -0.43
CA TYR A 222 -8.50 2.24 -0.54
C TYR A 222 -7.95 3.37 -1.41
N ILE A 223 -8.79 3.93 -2.27
CA ILE A 223 -8.39 4.94 -3.26
C ILE A 223 -9.34 6.12 -3.15
N SER A 224 -8.83 7.33 -2.95
CA SER A 224 -9.66 8.52 -2.99
C SER A 224 -10.20 8.75 -4.41
N LYS A 225 -11.51 9.05 -4.54
CA LYS A 225 -12.14 9.28 -5.86
C LYS A 225 -11.71 10.61 -6.50
N ARG A 226 -11.25 11.55 -5.69
CA ARG A 226 -10.77 12.88 -6.08
C ARG A 226 -9.34 13.08 -5.61
N PRO A 227 -8.62 14.11 -6.13
CA PRO A 227 -7.35 14.53 -5.56
C PRO A 227 -7.48 14.74 -4.05
N ILE A 228 -6.53 14.24 -3.28
CA ILE A 228 -6.65 14.30 -1.81
C ILE A 228 -6.67 15.73 -1.28
N LEU A 229 -6.04 16.68 -1.97
CA LEU A 229 -6.09 18.08 -1.58
C LEU A 229 -7.50 18.68 -1.62
N ASP A 230 -8.39 18.17 -2.47
CA ASP A 230 -9.78 18.60 -2.57
C ASP A 230 -10.65 18.04 -1.42
N MET A 231 -10.12 17.11 -0.65
CA MET A 231 -10.83 16.45 0.45
C MET A 231 -10.39 16.96 1.84
N ILE A 232 -9.23 17.61 1.93
CA ILE A 232 -8.61 18.06 3.19
C ILE A 232 -8.54 19.59 3.34
N ASN A 233 -9.18 20.32 2.43
CA ASN A 233 -9.27 21.80 2.45
C ASN A 233 -10.46 22.29 3.25
#